data_fb841d68d7b0c5ad427deec2b14506f8
#
_entry.id   fb841d68d7b0c5ad427deec2b14506f8
#
_cell.length_a   1.000
_cell.length_b   1.000
_cell.length_c   1.000
_cell.angle_alpha   90.00
_cell.angle_beta   90.00
_cell.angle_gamma   90.00
#
_symmetry.space_group_name_H-M   'P 1'
#
loop_
_entity.id
_entity.type
_entity.pdbx_description
1 polymer ?
#
loop_
_entity_poly.entity_id
_entity_poly.type
_entity_poly.pdbx_seq_one_letter_code
_entity_poly.pdbx_strand_id
1 'polypeptide(L)' 'MVTPVLRSNELIQVLRLPQVCKVTGLCRSMIYRLEAERRFPCRIKIGLRAVGWIESEVQEWLAIRIERSRLLS' A
#
# COMPACT_ATOMS: atom_id res chain seq x y z
N MET A 1 16.71 5.02 -19.05
CA MET A 1 16.36 5.00 -18.74
C MET A 1 15.39 4.61 -18.28
N VAL A 2 15.38 4.29 -17.88
CA VAL A 2 14.35 4.22 -17.35
C VAL A 2 13.28 3.66 -18.06
N THR A 3 13.34 3.37 -19.10
CA THR A 3 12.35 2.95 -19.91
C THR A 3 11.61 1.76 -19.51
N PRO A 4 12.20 0.74 -19.05
CA PRO A 4 11.46 -0.42 -18.64
C PRO A 4 10.50 -0.04 -17.56
N VAL A 5 10.86 0.93 -16.86
CA VAL A 5 10.03 1.41 -15.83
C VAL A 5 8.73 1.93 -16.36
N LEU A 6 8.77 2.49 -17.53
CA LEU A 6 7.58 3.04 -18.09
C LEU A 6 6.51 2.02 -18.33
N ARG A 7 6.90 0.84 -18.70
CA ARG A 7 5.92 -0.19 -18.91
C ARG A 7 5.24 -0.54 -17.62
N SER A 8 6.02 -0.60 -16.59
CA SER A 8 5.45 -0.87 -15.29
C SER A 8 4.52 0.22 -14.88
N ASN A 9 4.85 1.41 -15.27
CA ASN A 9 4.03 2.56 -14.91
C ASN A 9 2.61 2.43 -15.37
N GLU A 10 2.40 1.76 -16.45
CA GLU A 10 1.04 1.58 -16.93
C GLU A 10 0.20 0.82 -15.94
N LEU A 11 0.85 0.04 -15.10
CA LEU A 11 0.15 -0.78 -14.14
C LEU A 11 0.18 -0.22 -12.75
N ILE A 12 0.86 0.89 -12.57
CA ILE A 12 0.94 1.49 -11.25
C ILE A 12 -0.35 2.22 -10.96
N GLN A 13 -0.96 1.87 -9.86
CA GLN A 13 -2.14 2.56 -9.38
C GLN A 13 -1.88 3.03 -7.97
N VAL A 14 -2.45 4.17 -7.65
CA VAL A 14 -2.28 4.78 -6.35
C VAL A 14 -3.61 4.76 -5.63
N LEU A 15 -3.58 4.33 -4.39
CA LEU A 15 -4.77 4.30 -3.55
C LEU A 15 -4.72 5.47 -2.58
N ARG A 16 -5.86 6.10 -2.37
CA ARG A 16 -5.98 7.13 -1.36
C ARG A 16 -6.38 6.45 -0.06
N LEU A 17 -6.27 7.17 1.03
CA LEU A 17 -6.50 6.59 2.36
C LEU A 17 -7.82 5.85 2.48
N PRO A 18 -8.95 6.41 2.04
CA PRO A 18 -10.19 5.66 2.16
C PRO A 18 -10.15 4.33 1.43
N GLN A 19 -9.48 4.30 0.29
CA GLN A 19 -9.37 3.06 -0.48
C GLN A 19 -8.47 2.08 0.21
N VAL A 20 -7.39 2.56 0.81
CA VAL A 20 -6.48 1.68 1.56
C VAL A 20 -7.23 1.05 2.72
N CYS A 21 -8.01 1.85 3.42
CA CYS A 21 -8.80 1.33 4.53
C CYS A 21 -9.77 0.26 4.05
N LYS A 22 -10.38 0.50 2.91
CA LYS A 22 -11.36 -0.44 2.38
C LYS A 22 -10.69 -1.74 1.94
N VAL A 23 -9.55 -1.64 1.29
CA VAL A 23 -8.85 -2.81 0.80
C VAL A 23 -8.29 -3.65 1.93
N THR A 24 -7.74 -2.99 2.93
CA THR A 24 -7.08 -3.71 4.03
C THR A 24 -8.02 -4.06 5.17
N GLY A 25 -9.14 -3.37 5.25
CA GLY A 25 -10.03 -3.56 6.37
C GLY A 25 -9.57 -2.89 7.65
N LEU A 26 -8.54 -2.07 7.55
CA LEU A 26 -8.00 -1.38 8.71
C LEU A 26 -8.52 0.04 8.78
N CYS A 27 -8.58 0.58 9.99
CA CYS A 27 -8.99 1.96 10.14
C CYS A 27 -7.79 2.88 9.91
N ARG A 28 -8.11 4.15 9.75
CA ARG A 28 -7.10 5.16 9.49
C ARG A 28 -5.96 5.17 10.50
N SER A 29 -6.29 5.18 11.75
CA SER A 29 -5.27 5.25 12.78
C SER A 29 -4.38 4.02 12.78
N MET A 30 -4.93 2.87 12.44
CA MET A 30 -4.15 1.65 12.38
C MET A 30 -3.14 1.70 11.23
N ILE A 31 -3.57 2.24 10.10
CA ILE A 31 -2.69 2.36 8.94
C ILE A 31 -1.53 3.30 9.27
N TYR A 32 -1.83 4.45 9.87
CA TYR A 32 -0.77 5.38 10.23
C TYR A 32 0.17 4.78 11.26
N ARG A 33 -0.37 4.04 12.20
CA ARG A 33 0.44 3.43 13.22
C ARG A 33 1.39 2.39 12.64
N LEU A 34 0.86 1.53 11.78
CA LEU A 34 1.69 0.51 11.15
C LEU A 34 2.75 1.13 10.27
N GLU A 35 2.39 2.20 9.57
CA GLU A 35 3.34 2.89 8.73
C GLU A 35 4.46 3.50 9.57
N ALA A 36 4.10 4.09 10.69
CA ALA A 36 5.09 4.68 11.57
C ALA A 36 6.03 3.64 12.13
N GLU A 37 5.52 2.43 12.33
CA GLU A 37 6.33 1.33 12.83
C GLU A 37 7.06 0.59 11.72
N ARG A 38 6.93 1.09 10.49
CA ARG A 38 7.56 0.49 9.33
C ARG A 38 7.06 -0.93 9.07
N ARG A 39 5.79 -1.15 9.34
CA ARG A 39 5.15 -2.43 9.14
C ARG A 39 4.06 -2.36 8.08
N PHE A 40 4.02 -1.27 7.34
CA PHE A 40 3.09 -1.05 6.27
C PHE A 40 3.81 -0.24 5.19
N PRO A 41 3.45 -0.40 3.92
CA PRO A 41 4.11 0.36 2.87
C PRO A 41 4.02 1.85 3.13
N CYS A 42 5.09 2.55 2.83
CA CYS A 42 5.12 3.99 3.05
C CYS A 42 4.32 4.70 1.99
N ARG A 43 3.56 5.70 2.41
CA ARG A 43 2.81 6.51 1.47
C ARG A 43 3.75 7.33 0.61
N ILE A 44 3.27 7.72 -0.55
CA ILE A 44 4.01 8.59 -1.43
C ILE A 44 3.27 9.90 -1.54
N LYS A 45 4.01 10.94 -1.84
CA LYS A 45 3.43 12.25 -2.01
C LYS A 45 3.07 12.42 -3.47
N ILE A 46 1.79 12.57 -3.76
CA ILE A 46 1.35 12.73 -5.14
C ILE A 46 1.09 14.18 -5.50
N GLY A 47 1.00 15.04 -4.53
CA GLY A 47 0.79 16.44 -4.80
C GLY A 47 1.08 17.24 -3.56
N LEU A 48 0.78 18.52 -3.63
CA LEU A 48 1.10 19.42 -2.55
C LEU A 48 0.50 18.97 -1.23
N ARG A 49 -0.73 18.54 -1.26
CA ARG A 49 -1.41 18.10 -0.06
C ARG A 49 -2.06 16.74 -0.24
N ALA A 50 -1.50 15.97 -1.16
CA ALA A 50 -2.10 14.70 -1.48
C ALA A 50 -1.08 13.61 -1.33
N VAL A 51 -1.46 12.56 -0.62
CA VAL A 51 -0.61 11.39 -0.46
C VAL A 51 -1.42 10.17 -0.85
N GLY A 52 -0.71 9.11 -1.17
CA GLY A 52 -1.35 7.86 -1.52
C GLY A 52 -0.41 6.71 -1.31
N TRP A 53 -0.90 5.53 -1.57
CA TRP A 53 -0.12 4.30 -1.44
C TRP A 53 -0.15 3.58 -2.77
N ILE A 54 0.95 2.96 -3.12
CA ILE A 54 1.02 2.21 -4.36
C ILE A 54 0.24 0.93 -4.18
N GLU A 55 -0.72 0.71 -5.07
CA GLU A 55 -1.63 -0.43 -4.93
C GLU A 55 -0.90 -1.76 -4.87
N SER A 56 0.08 -1.97 -5.73
CA SER A 56 0.78 -3.25 -5.73
C SER A 56 1.51 -3.51 -4.42
N GLU A 57 2.01 -2.47 -3.78
CA GLU A 57 2.67 -2.63 -2.50
C GLU A 57 1.67 -3.03 -1.42
N VAL A 58 0.48 -2.43 -1.46
CA VAL A 58 -0.56 -2.77 -0.49
C VAL A 58 -1.04 -4.19 -0.73
N GLN A 59 -1.18 -4.58 -1.98
CA GLN A 59 -1.60 -5.93 -2.33
C GLN A 59 -0.60 -6.96 -1.85
N GLU A 60 0.67 -6.68 -2.05
CA GLU A 60 1.71 -7.59 -1.62
C GLU A 60 1.73 -7.72 -0.10
N TRP A 61 1.58 -6.59 0.58
CA TRP A 61 1.51 -6.59 2.03
C TRP A 61 0.38 -7.47 2.53
N LEU A 62 -0.78 -7.36 1.89
CA LEU A 62 -1.93 -8.17 2.24
C LEU A 62 -1.69 -9.64 1.97
N ALA A 63 -1.08 -9.94 0.84
CA ALA A 63 -0.82 -11.33 0.47
C ALA A 63 0.06 -12.01 1.50
N ILE A 64 1.07 -11.29 1.96
CA ILE A 64 1.97 -11.83 2.97
C ILE A 64 1.25 -12.08 4.28
N ARG A 65 0.39 -11.16 4.66
CA ARG A 65 -0.35 -11.32 5.91
C ARG A 65 -1.35 -12.48 5.82
N ILE A 66 -1.97 -12.62 4.68
CA ILE A 66 -2.91 -13.73 4.48
C ILE A 66 -2.17 -15.04 4.58
N GLU A 67 -1.02 -15.12 3.95
CA GLU A 67 -0.24 -16.34 3.97
C GLU A 67 0.21 -16.68 5.37
N ARG A 68 0.70 -15.70 6.10
CA ARG A 68 1.13 -15.92 7.48
C ARG A 68 -0.03 -16.38 8.35
N SER A 69 -1.17 -15.76 8.16
CA SER A 69 -2.34 -16.11 8.94
C SER A 69 -2.73 -17.56 8.71
N ARG A 70 -2.68 -17.99 7.47
CA ARG A 70 -3.06 -19.37 7.14
C ARG A 70 -2.05 -20.37 7.66
N LEU A 71 -0.78 -19.99 7.68
CA LEU A 71 0.24 -20.88 8.21
C LEU A 71 0.15 -21.03 9.71
N LEU A 72 -0.30 -19.99 10.38
CA LEU A 72 -0.38 -20.01 11.83
C LEU A 72 -1.66 -20.65 12.32
N SER A 73 -2.66 -20.75 11.45
CA SER A 73 -3.87 -21.43 11.84
C SER A 73 -3.77 -22.89 11.53
#